data_831a1ebe2ab1f26ccd33c315a0616f4f
#
_entry.id   831a1ebe2ab1f26ccd33c315a0616f4f
#
_cell.length_a   1.000
_cell.length_b   1.000
_cell.length_c   1.000
_cell.angle_alpha   90.00
_cell.angle_beta   90.00
_cell.angle_gamma   90.00
#
_symmetry.space_group_name_H-M   'P 1'
#
loop_
_entity.id
_entity.type
_entity.pdbx_description
1 polymer ?
#
loop_
_entity_poly.entity_id
_entity_poly.type
_entity_poly.pdbx_seq_one_letter_code
_entity_poly.pdbx_strand_id
1 'polypeptide(L)'
;MLMNEFVKKLSAKSKLMRCVIGYNVQIYELKELCSETALDKYENDVLYFVHDAKIFKTAVPQNLICIGDVPDEIFSQLANCIQIDSCDYEGSVSLAHRILNEAYRMQALYLSMLQMIFDGKGISGVLSDIGNRVESSIVIIDMSGKILAHSTPFRLKNPLWVQSVKQNYCPTEFMEHIRKLRQEAEKQPGSDPYVRCCEEMQLYYLCSKITRDDALFGYVFMIQTRKEFGSDCYEMLSLVSKTLTETMLKNQDKIALHSYLYSEILTDMLNGIPEKQAANRIHVSDLTFPPFMRVLTVKSLYYHGEISLATSIQSRLEDLFHVEQSIIHQKSIILIIEVQKGRTIPQSQLEQLKILCVKNYLLAGISNSFSDPAKFPEYYKQAEKAVVLSQRMDADGSVHNYMDYAFYDLLDTLPEELRLMRYCHPALPLLRDYDQRKGTKLYETLRTYTLTGFNQNRTAELLFLHRNTLNYRRQKIMELSAIDLEDPQTRFLLSYSFAIDLFLEKNMLYS
;
A
#
# COMPACT_ATOMS: atom_id res chain seq x y z
N MET A 1 -25.19 19.74 -20.03
CA MET A 1 -24.27 19.05 -20.98
C MET A 1 -23.55 20.10 -21.80
N LEU A 2 -22.23 19.96 -22.02
CA LEU A 2 -21.48 20.89 -22.87
C LEU A 2 -21.85 20.69 -24.34
N MET A 3 -21.89 21.78 -25.11
CA MET A 3 -22.28 21.80 -26.52
C MET A 3 -21.43 20.86 -27.38
N ASN A 4 -20.11 20.83 -27.19
CA ASN A 4 -19.20 19.92 -27.90
C ASN A 4 -19.51 18.44 -27.65
N GLU A 5 -19.87 18.06 -26.41
CA GLU A 5 -20.26 16.70 -26.05
C GLU A 5 -21.61 16.32 -26.71
N PHE A 6 -22.55 17.25 -26.71
CA PHE A 6 -23.83 17.06 -27.34
C PHE A 6 -23.66 16.79 -28.85
N VAL A 7 -22.88 17.63 -29.55
CA VAL A 7 -22.59 17.47 -30.99
C VAL A 7 -21.90 16.14 -31.26
N LYS A 8 -20.93 15.75 -30.47
CA LYS A 8 -20.24 14.44 -30.61
C LYS A 8 -21.22 13.27 -30.49
N LYS A 9 -22.15 13.29 -29.53
CA LYS A 9 -23.16 12.24 -29.34
C LYS A 9 -24.21 12.27 -30.49
N LEU A 10 -24.58 13.46 -30.95
CA LEU A 10 -25.54 13.62 -32.05
C LEU A 10 -24.94 13.14 -33.38
N SER A 11 -23.70 13.51 -33.68
CA SER A 11 -22.99 13.09 -34.90
C SER A 11 -22.75 11.58 -34.99
N ALA A 12 -22.66 10.89 -33.87
CA ALA A 12 -22.55 9.43 -33.83
C ALA A 12 -23.87 8.72 -34.25
N LYS A 13 -25.01 9.41 -34.18
CA LYS A 13 -26.35 8.85 -34.42
C LYS A 13 -27.12 9.53 -35.57
N SER A 14 -26.62 10.66 -36.06
CA SER A 14 -27.22 11.44 -37.13
C SER A 14 -26.16 12.04 -38.07
N LYS A 15 -26.45 12.15 -39.36
CA LYS A 15 -25.56 12.78 -40.31
C LYS A 15 -25.70 14.31 -40.21
N LEU A 16 -24.61 14.98 -39.90
CA LEU A 16 -24.55 16.43 -39.86
C LEU A 16 -24.16 16.96 -41.23
N MET A 17 -24.90 17.97 -41.72
CA MET A 17 -24.58 18.68 -42.98
C MET A 17 -23.58 19.81 -42.72
N ARG A 18 -23.87 20.64 -41.69
CA ARG A 18 -23.06 21.80 -41.35
C ARG A 18 -23.06 21.94 -39.81
N CYS A 19 -21.91 22.21 -39.26
CA CYS A 19 -21.80 22.40 -37.81
C CYS A 19 -20.74 23.47 -37.50
N VAL A 20 -21.13 24.50 -36.75
CA VAL A 20 -20.25 25.53 -36.21
C VAL A 20 -20.49 25.63 -34.75
N ILE A 21 -19.40 25.63 -33.97
CA ILE A 21 -19.42 25.82 -32.52
C ILE A 21 -18.43 26.93 -32.23
N GLY A 22 -18.94 28.14 -31.99
CA GLY A 22 -18.15 29.30 -31.57
C GLY A 22 -17.80 29.28 -30.09
N TYR A 23 -18.74 28.83 -29.28
CA TYR A 23 -18.54 28.73 -27.81
C TYR A 23 -19.03 27.40 -27.29
N ASN A 24 -18.26 26.80 -26.39
CA ASN A 24 -18.64 25.55 -25.72
C ASN A 24 -19.50 25.84 -24.49
N VAL A 25 -20.76 26.20 -24.69
CA VAL A 25 -21.71 26.56 -23.63
C VAL A 25 -22.31 25.31 -22.97
N GLN A 26 -22.75 25.48 -21.72
CA GLN A 26 -23.53 24.47 -20.99
C GLN A 26 -24.99 24.56 -21.44
N ILE A 27 -25.54 23.51 -22.04
CA ILE A 27 -26.95 23.41 -22.43
C ILE A 27 -27.75 22.78 -21.30
N TYR A 28 -28.81 23.46 -20.89
CA TYR A 28 -29.72 23.01 -19.81
C TYR A 28 -31.08 22.56 -20.34
N GLU A 29 -31.53 23.08 -21.47
CA GLU A 29 -32.86 22.80 -22.00
C GLU A 29 -32.81 22.73 -23.53
N LEU A 30 -33.76 21.99 -24.09
CA LEU A 30 -34.05 21.96 -25.53
C LEU A 30 -35.48 22.41 -25.74
N LYS A 31 -35.68 23.45 -26.56
CA LYS A 31 -36.99 24.00 -26.91
C LYS A 31 -37.21 23.91 -28.38
N GLU A 32 -38.36 23.37 -28.79
CA GLU A 32 -38.81 23.39 -30.18
C GLU A 32 -39.43 24.73 -30.49
N LEU A 33 -39.08 25.27 -31.65
CA LEU A 33 -39.66 26.51 -32.15
C LEU A 33 -40.43 26.25 -33.44
N CYS A 34 -41.63 26.81 -33.52
CA CYS A 34 -42.42 26.89 -34.74
C CYS A 34 -42.71 28.36 -35.07
N SER A 35 -43.33 28.63 -36.24
CA SER A 35 -43.64 29.98 -36.72
C SER A 35 -44.48 30.80 -35.72
N GLU A 36 -45.24 30.16 -34.87
CA GLU A 36 -46.13 30.79 -33.87
C GLU A 36 -45.41 31.04 -32.52
N THR A 37 -44.23 30.41 -32.28
CA THR A 37 -43.50 30.49 -31.04
C THR A 37 -42.17 31.27 -31.17
N ALA A 38 -41.91 31.93 -32.28
CA ALA A 38 -40.73 32.79 -32.41
C ALA A 38 -40.74 33.89 -31.34
N LEU A 39 -39.63 34.02 -30.61
CA LEU A 39 -39.48 34.90 -29.50
C LEU A 39 -38.69 36.17 -29.87
N ASP A 40 -38.97 37.28 -29.19
CA ASP A 40 -38.19 38.52 -29.34
C ASP A 40 -36.81 38.42 -28.66
N LYS A 41 -36.64 37.48 -27.71
CA LYS A 41 -35.41 37.25 -26.98
C LYS A 41 -35.23 35.77 -26.66
N TYR A 42 -34.01 35.27 -26.83
CA TYR A 42 -33.63 33.87 -26.62
C TYR A 42 -32.65 33.75 -25.45
N GLU A 43 -32.71 32.62 -24.73
CA GLU A 43 -31.82 32.29 -23.61
C GLU A 43 -30.53 31.64 -24.13
N ASN A 44 -29.38 32.00 -23.54
CA ASN A 44 -28.05 31.56 -24.02
C ASN A 44 -27.68 30.13 -23.64
N ASP A 45 -28.40 29.53 -22.69
CA ASP A 45 -28.19 28.18 -22.19
C ASP A 45 -29.25 27.17 -22.68
N VAL A 46 -30.12 27.63 -23.54
CA VAL A 46 -31.14 26.82 -24.23
C VAL A 46 -30.70 26.51 -25.65
N LEU A 47 -30.86 25.24 -26.03
CA LEU A 47 -30.67 24.76 -27.42
C LEU A 47 -32.02 24.75 -28.13
N TYR A 48 -32.15 25.57 -29.14
CA TYR A 48 -33.39 25.69 -29.89
C TYR A 48 -33.39 24.75 -31.09
N PHE A 49 -34.51 24.06 -31.31
CA PHE A 49 -34.69 23.12 -32.42
C PHE A 49 -35.73 23.67 -33.40
N VAL A 50 -35.40 23.78 -34.68
CA VAL A 50 -36.31 24.30 -35.72
C VAL A 50 -36.28 23.38 -36.93
N HIS A 51 -37.42 23.38 -37.66
CA HIS A 51 -37.50 22.73 -38.94
C HIS A 51 -36.87 23.60 -40.05
N ASP A 52 -37.16 24.91 -40.08
CA ASP A 52 -36.64 25.88 -41.04
C ASP A 52 -36.24 27.18 -40.33
N ALA A 53 -35.01 27.61 -40.53
CA ALA A 53 -34.46 28.81 -39.93
C ALA A 53 -35.10 30.11 -40.43
N LYS A 54 -35.88 30.08 -41.52
CA LYS A 54 -36.61 31.24 -42.06
C LYS A 54 -37.69 31.78 -41.13
N ILE A 55 -38.01 31.08 -40.03
CA ILE A 55 -38.94 31.58 -39.01
C ILE A 55 -38.39 32.80 -38.25
N PHE A 56 -37.06 32.98 -38.20
CA PHE A 56 -36.44 34.11 -37.47
C PHE A 56 -36.53 35.38 -38.28
N LYS A 57 -37.32 36.36 -37.79
CA LYS A 57 -37.53 37.64 -38.44
C LYS A 57 -36.77 38.81 -37.78
N THR A 58 -36.62 38.76 -36.48
CA THR A 58 -36.09 39.91 -35.71
C THR A 58 -34.92 39.49 -34.80
N ALA A 59 -34.98 38.36 -34.16
CA ALA A 59 -33.93 37.83 -33.28
C ALA A 59 -33.58 36.41 -33.65
N VAL A 60 -32.31 36.02 -33.42
CA VAL A 60 -31.78 34.69 -33.72
C VAL A 60 -31.20 34.10 -32.41
N PRO A 61 -31.50 32.85 -32.05
CA PRO A 61 -30.94 32.24 -30.86
C PRO A 61 -29.42 32.01 -31.00
N GLN A 62 -28.70 32.00 -29.90
CA GLN A 62 -27.26 31.72 -29.90
C GLN A 62 -26.92 30.26 -30.21
N ASN A 63 -27.80 29.32 -29.84
CA ASN A 63 -27.62 27.89 -30.01
C ASN A 63 -28.80 27.31 -30.80
N LEU A 64 -28.54 26.77 -31.99
CA LEU A 64 -29.57 26.30 -32.90
C LEU A 64 -29.27 24.89 -33.45
N ILE A 65 -30.31 24.07 -33.52
CA ILE A 65 -30.36 22.87 -34.36
C ILE A 65 -31.41 23.11 -35.46
N CYS A 66 -31.06 22.89 -36.71
CA CYS A 66 -31.95 23.02 -37.83
C CYS A 66 -31.89 21.77 -38.75
N ILE A 67 -33.05 21.35 -39.26
CA ILE A 67 -33.12 20.26 -40.24
C ILE A 67 -33.13 20.83 -41.67
N GLY A 68 -33.78 21.96 -41.88
CA GLY A 68 -33.81 22.62 -43.18
C GLY A 68 -32.58 23.47 -43.46
N ASP A 69 -32.63 24.20 -44.58
CA ASP A 69 -31.56 25.11 -44.94
C ASP A 69 -31.50 26.30 -44.00
N VAL A 70 -30.27 26.64 -43.59
CA VAL A 70 -29.99 27.83 -42.81
C VAL A 70 -29.38 28.88 -43.74
N PRO A 71 -30.08 30.02 -44.02
CA PRO A 71 -29.51 31.09 -44.81
C PRO A 71 -28.19 31.60 -44.25
N ASP A 72 -27.23 31.94 -45.13
CA ASP A 72 -25.89 32.38 -44.69
C ASP A 72 -25.94 33.65 -43.81
N GLU A 73 -26.93 34.53 -44.03
CA GLU A 73 -27.17 35.72 -43.18
C GLU A 73 -27.53 35.36 -41.75
N ILE A 74 -28.34 34.33 -41.55
CA ILE A 74 -28.69 33.82 -40.22
C ILE A 74 -27.53 33.03 -39.65
N PHE A 75 -26.89 32.19 -40.47
CA PHE A 75 -25.78 31.37 -40.03
C PHE A 75 -24.61 32.17 -39.48
N SER A 76 -24.32 33.35 -40.04
CA SER A 76 -23.27 34.26 -39.57
C SER A 76 -23.55 34.93 -38.22
N GLN A 77 -24.80 34.94 -37.74
CA GLN A 77 -25.22 35.52 -36.47
C GLN A 77 -25.28 34.49 -35.34
N LEU A 78 -25.18 33.18 -35.66
CA LEU A 78 -25.28 32.10 -34.70
C LEU A 78 -23.92 31.84 -34.04
N ALA A 79 -23.92 31.72 -32.71
CA ALA A 79 -22.72 31.26 -31.99
C ALA A 79 -22.50 29.76 -32.19
N ASN A 80 -23.58 28.98 -32.10
CA ASN A 80 -23.54 27.53 -32.29
C ASN A 80 -24.70 27.12 -33.23
N CYS A 81 -24.37 26.46 -34.32
CA CYS A 81 -25.35 25.98 -35.28
C CYS A 81 -25.04 24.55 -35.67
N ILE A 82 -26.06 23.71 -35.62
CA ILE A 82 -26.02 22.31 -36.06
C ILE A 82 -27.08 22.11 -37.12
N GLN A 83 -26.69 21.81 -38.35
CA GLN A 83 -27.59 21.44 -39.42
C GLN A 83 -27.58 19.93 -39.65
N ILE A 84 -28.73 19.27 -39.52
CA ILE A 84 -28.89 17.83 -39.63
C ILE A 84 -29.48 17.47 -41.00
N ASP A 85 -28.90 16.47 -41.67
CA ASP A 85 -29.41 15.87 -42.86
C ASP A 85 -30.44 14.78 -42.49
N SER A 86 -31.70 15.18 -42.35
CA SER A 86 -32.78 14.25 -42.00
C SER A 86 -34.12 14.73 -42.58
N CYS A 87 -34.89 13.79 -43.13
CA CYS A 87 -36.29 14.02 -43.48
C CYS A 87 -37.26 13.78 -42.33
N ASP A 88 -36.76 13.23 -41.19
CA ASP A 88 -37.55 12.90 -40.00
C ASP A 88 -37.31 13.94 -38.91
N TYR A 89 -38.17 14.93 -38.83
CA TYR A 89 -38.11 15.98 -37.82
C TYR A 89 -38.38 15.43 -36.41
N GLU A 90 -39.46 14.68 -36.22
CA GLU A 90 -39.87 14.16 -34.90
C GLU A 90 -38.82 13.19 -34.34
N GLY A 91 -38.27 12.31 -35.18
CA GLY A 91 -37.21 11.41 -34.81
C GLY A 91 -35.93 12.15 -34.40
N SER A 92 -35.57 13.24 -35.09
CA SER A 92 -34.40 14.05 -34.77
C SER A 92 -34.58 14.82 -33.46
N VAL A 93 -35.74 15.40 -33.22
CA VAL A 93 -36.11 16.06 -31.95
C VAL A 93 -36.07 15.04 -30.80
N SER A 94 -36.71 13.89 -30.97
CA SER A 94 -36.72 12.80 -29.99
C SER A 94 -35.30 12.32 -29.66
N LEU A 95 -34.41 12.23 -30.66
CA LEU A 95 -33.01 11.88 -30.46
C LEU A 95 -32.27 12.95 -29.65
N ALA A 96 -32.44 14.23 -29.98
CA ALA A 96 -31.81 15.35 -29.27
C ALA A 96 -32.27 15.40 -27.80
N HIS A 97 -33.57 15.25 -27.53
CA HIS A 97 -34.12 15.15 -26.16
C HIS A 97 -33.55 13.95 -25.39
N ARG A 98 -33.44 12.79 -26.04
CA ARG A 98 -32.89 11.60 -25.43
C ARG A 98 -31.45 11.81 -25.04
N ILE A 99 -30.60 12.38 -25.88
CA ILE A 99 -29.20 12.68 -25.59
C ILE A 99 -29.08 13.62 -24.39
N LEU A 100 -29.88 14.66 -24.31
CA LEU A 100 -29.87 15.61 -23.22
C LEU A 100 -30.36 14.99 -21.91
N ASN A 101 -31.46 14.24 -21.94
CA ASN A 101 -32.01 13.54 -20.77
C ASN A 101 -31.08 12.46 -20.22
N GLU A 102 -30.39 11.70 -21.10
CA GLU A 102 -29.34 10.75 -20.71
C GLU A 102 -28.22 11.46 -19.95
N ALA A 103 -27.77 12.62 -20.45
CA ALA A 103 -26.71 13.42 -19.78
C ALA A 103 -27.15 13.93 -18.39
N TYR A 104 -28.37 14.41 -18.25
CA TYR A 104 -28.91 14.84 -16.94
C TYR A 104 -29.04 13.68 -15.98
N ARG A 105 -29.53 12.54 -16.45
CA ARG A 105 -29.62 11.31 -15.63
C ARG A 105 -28.24 10.91 -15.10
N MET A 106 -27.21 10.97 -15.95
CA MET A 106 -25.84 10.65 -15.55
C MET A 106 -25.27 11.67 -14.56
N GLN A 107 -25.54 12.95 -14.77
CA GLN A 107 -25.11 14.00 -13.83
C GLN A 107 -25.81 13.88 -12.47
N ALA A 108 -27.09 13.61 -12.44
CA ALA A 108 -27.85 13.38 -11.19
C ALA A 108 -27.32 12.14 -10.46
N LEU A 109 -26.99 11.07 -11.18
CA LEU A 109 -26.39 9.88 -10.61
C LEU A 109 -25.01 10.16 -10.02
N TYR A 110 -24.17 10.91 -10.73
CA TYR A 110 -22.85 11.32 -10.23
C TYR A 110 -22.95 12.11 -8.90
N LEU A 111 -23.86 13.09 -8.86
CA LEU A 111 -24.11 13.87 -7.62
C LEU A 111 -24.62 12.98 -6.48
N SER A 112 -25.50 12.03 -6.79
CA SER A 112 -25.99 11.06 -5.81
C SER A 112 -24.88 10.18 -5.26
N MET A 113 -23.94 9.73 -6.11
CA MET A 113 -22.76 8.96 -5.66
C MET A 113 -21.88 9.77 -4.72
N LEU A 114 -21.57 11.03 -5.08
CA LEU A 114 -20.80 11.93 -4.22
C LEU A 114 -21.51 12.14 -2.88
N GLN A 115 -22.81 12.39 -2.89
CA GLN A 115 -23.60 12.55 -1.67
C GLN A 115 -23.54 11.29 -0.78
N MET A 116 -23.69 10.09 -1.36
CA MET A 116 -23.57 8.83 -0.61
C MET A 116 -22.20 8.68 0.07
N ILE A 117 -21.12 9.12 -0.59
CA ILE A 117 -19.78 9.10 -0.01
C ILE A 117 -19.67 10.08 1.16
N PHE A 118 -20.17 11.30 1.00
CA PHE A 118 -20.18 12.34 2.05
C PHE A 118 -21.08 11.97 3.24
N ASP A 119 -22.19 11.29 2.99
CA ASP A 119 -23.12 10.79 4.03
C ASP A 119 -22.56 9.57 4.80
N GLY A 120 -21.31 9.16 4.54
CA GLY A 120 -20.63 8.10 5.27
C GLY A 120 -20.96 6.66 4.83
N LYS A 121 -21.74 6.47 3.75
CA LYS A 121 -21.98 5.12 3.19
C LYS A 121 -20.73 4.51 2.55
N GLY A 122 -19.72 5.33 2.30
CA GLY A 122 -18.46 4.91 1.71
C GLY A 122 -18.58 4.39 0.27
N ILE A 123 -17.46 4.01 -0.28
CA ILE A 123 -17.37 3.51 -1.67
C ILE A 123 -18.15 2.20 -1.85
N SER A 124 -18.06 1.27 -0.89
CA SER A 124 -18.78 -0.02 -0.96
C SER A 124 -20.30 0.16 -1.02
N GLY A 125 -20.84 1.18 -0.37
CA GLY A 125 -22.26 1.54 -0.45
C GLY A 125 -22.67 2.00 -1.85
N VAL A 126 -21.83 2.86 -2.48
CA VAL A 126 -22.04 3.30 -3.87
C VAL A 126 -21.98 2.13 -4.83
N LEU A 127 -20.97 1.25 -4.70
CA LEU A 127 -20.83 0.08 -5.55
C LEU A 127 -22.01 -0.87 -5.42
N SER A 128 -22.57 -1.01 -4.22
CA SER A 128 -23.73 -1.87 -3.98
C SER A 128 -25.00 -1.31 -4.62
N ASP A 129 -25.22 0.01 -4.55
CA ASP A 129 -26.35 0.66 -5.22
C ASP A 129 -26.29 0.46 -6.74
N ILE A 130 -25.12 0.69 -7.34
CA ILE A 130 -24.90 0.51 -8.77
C ILE A 130 -24.99 -0.95 -9.16
N GLY A 131 -24.32 -1.85 -8.41
CA GLY A 131 -24.36 -3.28 -8.67
C GLY A 131 -25.78 -3.84 -8.69
N ASN A 132 -26.66 -3.36 -7.80
CA ASN A 132 -28.07 -3.70 -7.78
C ASN A 132 -28.83 -3.19 -9.03
N ARG A 133 -28.51 -1.99 -9.52
CA ARG A 133 -29.13 -1.40 -10.72
C ARG A 133 -28.77 -2.16 -11.99
N VAL A 134 -27.50 -2.57 -12.12
CA VAL A 134 -27.00 -3.30 -13.30
C VAL A 134 -27.02 -4.81 -13.14
N GLU A 135 -27.53 -5.32 -12.04
CA GLU A 135 -27.57 -6.74 -11.69
C GLU A 135 -26.20 -7.45 -11.80
N SER A 136 -25.13 -6.75 -11.41
CA SER A 136 -23.76 -7.24 -11.50
C SER A 136 -22.96 -6.91 -10.26
N SER A 137 -21.96 -7.76 -9.94
CA SER A 137 -21.01 -7.47 -8.88
C SER A 137 -19.90 -6.55 -9.39
N ILE A 138 -19.59 -5.52 -8.60
CA ILE A 138 -18.55 -4.54 -8.91
C ILE A 138 -17.45 -4.65 -7.88
N VAL A 139 -16.20 -4.64 -8.34
CA VAL A 139 -15.01 -4.75 -7.48
C VAL A 139 -13.98 -3.73 -7.92
N ILE A 140 -13.35 -3.09 -6.96
CA ILE A 140 -12.22 -2.18 -7.17
C ILE A 140 -10.97 -2.86 -6.65
N ILE A 141 -9.93 -2.87 -7.46
CA ILE A 141 -8.62 -3.35 -7.06
C ILE A 141 -7.54 -2.28 -7.26
N ASP A 142 -6.49 -2.36 -6.46
CA ASP A 142 -5.26 -1.61 -6.69
C ASP A 142 -4.34 -2.33 -7.71
N MET A 143 -3.20 -1.73 -7.99
CA MET A 143 -2.21 -2.28 -8.92
C MET A 143 -1.53 -3.56 -8.42
N SER A 144 -1.68 -3.91 -7.16
CA SER A 144 -1.15 -5.13 -6.54
C SER A 144 -2.18 -6.26 -6.42
N GLY A 145 -3.42 -6.04 -6.90
CA GLY A 145 -4.50 -7.00 -6.81
C GLY A 145 -5.20 -7.05 -5.44
N LYS A 146 -4.96 -6.08 -4.56
CA LYS A 146 -5.73 -5.91 -3.33
C LYS A 146 -7.11 -5.37 -3.66
N ILE A 147 -8.16 -5.97 -3.10
CA ILE A 147 -9.54 -5.50 -3.25
C ILE A 147 -9.75 -4.34 -2.28
N LEU A 148 -9.88 -3.13 -2.83
CA LEU A 148 -10.07 -1.90 -2.06
C LEU A 148 -11.52 -1.73 -1.62
N ALA A 149 -12.46 -2.11 -2.50
CA ALA A 149 -13.89 -2.09 -2.21
C ALA A 149 -14.63 -3.05 -3.15
N HIS A 150 -15.79 -3.48 -2.73
CA HIS A 150 -16.67 -4.31 -3.55
C HIS A 150 -18.15 -4.02 -3.25
N SER A 151 -19.01 -4.29 -4.24
CA SER A 151 -20.44 -4.30 -4.05
C SER A 151 -20.88 -5.54 -3.25
N THR A 152 -22.11 -5.52 -2.72
CA THR A 152 -22.75 -6.76 -2.27
C THR A 152 -22.69 -7.80 -3.40
N PRO A 153 -22.26 -9.06 -3.13
CA PRO A 153 -22.13 -10.06 -4.18
C PRO A 153 -23.48 -10.35 -4.84
N PHE A 154 -23.63 -9.99 -6.11
CA PHE A 154 -24.83 -10.29 -6.87
C PHE A 154 -24.62 -11.57 -7.67
N ARG A 155 -25.22 -12.67 -7.22
CA ARG A 155 -25.23 -13.99 -7.91
C ARG A 155 -23.85 -14.48 -8.39
N LEU A 156 -22.76 -14.13 -7.68
CA LEU A 156 -21.43 -14.63 -7.97
C LEU A 156 -21.40 -16.15 -7.79
N LYS A 157 -21.19 -16.88 -8.90
CA LYS A 157 -21.13 -18.34 -8.90
C LYS A 157 -19.72 -18.90 -8.76
N ASN A 158 -18.69 -18.09 -9.10
CA ASN A 158 -17.31 -18.54 -9.04
C ASN A 158 -16.82 -18.59 -7.58
N PRO A 159 -16.52 -19.79 -7.03
CA PRO A 159 -16.15 -19.94 -5.62
C PRO A 159 -14.84 -19.22 -5.27
N LEU A 160 -13.87 -19.20 -6.19
CA LEU A 160 -12.57 -18.52 -5.99
C LEU A 160 -12.77 -17.02 -5.81
N TRP A 161 -13.64 -16.42 -6.64
CA TRP A 161 -13.92 -14.99 -6.56
C TRP A 161 -14.68 -14.62 -5.27
N VAL A 162 -15.65 -15.46 -4.85
CA VAL A 162 -16.35 -15.26 -3.57
C VAL A 162 -15.39 -15.33 -2.39
N GLN A 163 -14.46 -16.28 -2.41
CA GLN A 163 -13.42 -16.39 -1.37
C GLN A 163 -12.49 -15.17 -1.38
N SER A 164 -12.08 -14.72 -2.55
CA SER A 164 -11.16 -13.58 -2.70
C SER A 164 -11.76 -12.28 -2.21
N VAL A 165 -13.03 -12.03 -2.48
CA VAL A 165 -13.76 -10.88 -1.92
C VAL A 165 -13.78 -10.94 -0.38
N LYS A 166 -13.95 -12.12 0.23
CA LYS A 166 -13.87 -12.29 1.69
C LYS A 166 -12.47 -12.04 2.25
N GLN A 167 -11.44 -12.36 1.47
CA GLN A 167 -10.03 -12.19 1.87
C GLN A 167 -9.47 -10.81 1.51
N ASN A 168 -10.22 -9.98 0.79
CA ASN A 168 -9.81 -8.69 0.24
C ASN A 168 -8.65 -8.75 -0.75
N TYR A 169 -8.46 -9.89 -1.45
CA TYR A 169 -7.40 -10.06 -2.45
C TYR A 169 -7.89 -10.86 -3.65
N CYS A 170 -7.39 -10.48 -4.82
CA CYS A 170 -7.67 -11.25 -6.05
C CYS A 170 -7.15 -12.68 -5.96
N PRO A 171 -7.83 -13.64 -6.60
CA PRO A 171 -7.33 -15.01 -6.68
C PRO A 171 -5.96 -15.07 -7.36
N THR A 172 -5.13 -16.03 -6.97
CA THR A 172 -3.78 -16.21 -7.58
C THR A 172 -3.87 -16.37 -9.09
N GLU A 173 -4.89 -17.05 -9.58
CA GLU A 173 -5.16 -17.28 -11.01
C GLU A 173 -5.46 -15.98 -11.76
N PHE A 174 -5.97 -14.97 -11.07
CA PHE A 174 -6.28 -13.65 -11.65
C PHE A 174 -5.08 -12.69 -11.61
N MET A 175 -4.08 -12.95 -10.79
CA MET A 175 -2.94 -12.04 -10.61
C MET A 175 -2.10 -11.89 -11.88
N GLU A 176 -1.82 -12.98 -12.61
CA GLU A 176 -1.10 -12.92 -13.87
C GLU A 176 -1.91 -12.16 -14.94
N HIS A 177 -3.23 -12.26 -14.87
CA HIS A 177 -4.11 -11.51 -15.75
C HIS A 177 -4.07 -10.01 -15.48
N ILE A 178 -4.00 -9.58 -14.21
CA ILE A 178 -3.79 -8.17 -13.83
C ILE A 178 -2.49 -7.62 -14.40
N ARG A 179 -1.41 -8.41 -14.38
CA ARG A 179 -0.12 -8.04 -14.97
C ARG A 179 -0.23 -7.78 -16.47
N LYS A 180 -0.94 -8.66 -17.20
CA LYS A 180 -1.21 -8.47 -18.64
C LYS A 180 -2.03 -7.19 -18.89
N LEU A 181 -3.07 -6.94 -18.09
CA LEU A 181 -3.88 -5.72 -18.17
C LEU A 181 -3.04 -4.45 -17.99
N ARG A 182 -2.08 -4.48 -17.07
CA ARG A 182 -1.18 -3.37 -16.83
C ARG A 182 -0.30 -3.06 -18.04
N GLN A 183 0.33 -4.08 -18.63
CA GLN A 183 1.15 -3.93 -19.84
C GLN A 183 0.34 -3.42 -21.05
N GLU A 184 -0.94 -3.82 -21.15
CA GLU A 184 -1.85 -3.32 -22.18
C GLU A 184 -2.30 -1.87 -21.88
N ALA A 185 -2.48 -1.52 -20.62
CA ALA A 185 -2.90 -0.19 -20.18
C ALA A 185 -1.91 0.91 -20.58
N GLU A 186 -0.61 0.60 -20.57
CA GLU A 186 0.44 1.52 -21.01
C GLU A 186 0.35 1.86 -22.51
N LYS A 187 -0.25 0.97 -23.30
CA LYS A 187 -0.37 1.13 -24.76
C LYS A 187 -1.68 1.80 -25.20
N GLN A 188 -2.68 1.89 -24.33
CA GLN A 188 -4.00 2.45 -24.62
C GLN A 188 -4.30 3.63 -23.70
N PRO A 189 -4.22 4.88 -24.15
CA PRO A 189 -4.64 6.03 -23.35
C PRO A 189 -6.17 6.01 -23.14
N GLY A 190 -6.61 6.47 -21.97
CA GLY A 190 -8.02 6.62 -21.62
C GLY A 190 -8.53 5.61 -20.61
N SER A 191 -9.68 5.96 -19.98
CA SER A 191 -10.36 5.16 -18.95
C SER A 191 -11.68 4.56 -19.44
N ASP A 192 -11.95 4.56 -20.74
CA ASP A 192 -13.18 4.01 -21.29
C ASP A 192 -13.31 2.51 -20.97
N PRO A 193 -14.48 2.06 -20.50
CA PRO A 193 -14.68 0.66 -20.14
C PRO A 193 -14.57 -0.27 -21.36
N TYR A 194 -13.96 -1.44 -21.17
CA TYR A 194 -13.80 -2.48 -22.18
C TYR A 194 -14.00 -3.88 -21.61
N VAL A 195 -14.50 -4.80 -22.41
CA VAL A 195 -14.73 -6.21 -22.00
C VAL A 195 -13.43 -7.00 -22.11
N ARG A 196 -13.19 -7.85 -21.13
CA ARG A 196 -12.11 -8.85 -21.11
C ARG A 196 -12.61 -10.18 -20.57
N CYS A 197 -11.84 -11.23 -20.85
CA CYS A 197 -12.03 -12.56 -20.31
C CYS A 197 -10.75 -13.01 -19.62
N CYS A 198 -10.87 -13.50 -18.41
CA CYS A 198 -9.82 -14.28 -17.76
C CYS A 198 -10.06 -15.75 -18.12
N GLU A 199 -9.26 -16.33 -19.00
CA GLU A 199 -9.42 -17.70 -19.50
C GLU A 199 -9.26 -18.73 -18.38
N GLU A 200 -8.31 -18.49 -17.47
CA GLU A 200 -8.01 -19.37 -16.34
C GLU A 200 -9.21 -19.52 -15.39
N MET A 201 -10.01 -18.48 -15.24
CA MET A 201 -11.21 -18.49 -14.40
C MET A 201 -12.52 -18.58 -15.20
N GLN A 202 -12.45 -18.56 -16.53
CA GLN A 202 -13.59 -18.44 -17.43
C GLN A 202 -14.55 -17.32 -17.01
N LEU A 203 -13.97 -16.17 -16.65
CA LEU A 203 -14.66 -15.03 -16.11
C LEU A 203 -14.64 -13.87 -17.10
N TYR A 204 -15.82 -13.50 -17.60
CA TYR A 204 -16.00 -12.28 -18.38
C TYR A 204 -16.28 -11.11 -17.46
N TYR A 205 -15.67 -9.98 -17.75
CA TYR A 205 -15.86 -8.74 -16.98
C TYR A 205 -15.69 -7.52 -17.85
N LEU A 206 -16.38 -6.45 -17.46
CA LEU A 206 -16.17 -5.12 -17.98
C LEU A 206 -15.16 -4.42 -17.07
N CYS A 207 -14.11 -3.84 -17.63
CA CYS A 207 -13.02 -3.21 -16.91
C CYS A 207 -12.94 -1.72 -17.26
N SER A 208 -12.71 -0.89 -16.25
CA SER A 208 -12.35 0.52 -16.42
C SER A 208 -11.13 0.84 -15.57
N LYS A 209 -10.25 1.70 -16.08
CA LYS A 209 -9.05 2.14 -15.36
C LYS A 209 -9.39 3.27 -14.38
N ILE A 210 -8.73 3.28 -13.24
CA ILE A 210 -8.71 4.42 -12.33
C ILE A 210 -7.40 5.15 -12.58
N THR A 211 -7.45 6.29 -13.29
CA THR A 211 -6.25 7.03 -13.70
C THR A 211 -6.36 8.49 -13.29
N ARG A 212 -5.22 9.10 -12.94
CA ARG A 212 -5.09 10.53 -12.72
C ARG A 212 -3.75 11.01 -13.28
N ASP A 213 -3.74 12.10 -14.05
CA ASP A 213 -2.54 12.66 -14.67
C ASP A 213 -1.69 11.60 -15.39
N ASP A 214 -2.36 10.71 -16.15
CA ASP A 214 -1.82 9.52 -16.83
C ASP A 214 -1.23 8.43 -15.92
N ALA A 215 -1.27 8.59 -14.60
CA ALA A 215 -0.89 7.52 -13.67
C ALA A 215 -2.07 6.57 -13.46
N LEU A 216 -1.79 5.26 -13.54
CA LEU A 216 -2.76 4.19 -13.32
C LEU A 216 -2.72 3.77 -11.85
N PHE A 217 -3.84 3.88 -11.12
CA PHE A 217 -3.97 3.57 -9.69
C PHE A 217 -4.62 2.22 -9.42
N GLY A 218 -5.38 1.73 -10.37
CA GLY A 218 -6.10 0.47 -10.22
C GLY A 218 -7.15 0.28 -11.29
N TYR A 219 -8.05 -0.65 -11.01
CA TYR A 219 -9.12 -1.03 -11.93
C TYR A 219 -10.45 -1.16 -11.19
N VAL A 220 -11.52 -0.84 -11.90
CA VAL A 220 -12.88 -1.20 -11.53
C VAL A 220 -13.33 -2.32 -12.45
N PHE A 221 -13.77 -3.44 -11.87
CA PHE A 221 -14.33 -4.57 -12.60
C PHE A 221 -15.82 -4.70 -12.31
N MET A 222 -16.60 -4.87 -13.36
CA MET A 222 -17.99 -5.32 -13.28
C MET A 222 -18.04 -6.76 -13.82
N ILE A 223 -18.41 -7.70 -12.97
CA ILE A 223 -18.32 -9.13 -13.27
C ILE A 223 -19.61 -9.58 -13.96
N GLN A 224 -19.49 -10.24 -15.11
CA GLN A 224 -20.62 -10.75 -15.85
C GLN A 224 -21.32 -11.86 -15.07
N THR A 225 -22.65 -11.74 -14.91
CA THR A 225 -23.48 -12.73 -14.23
C THR A 225 -24.17 -13.69 -15.18
N ARG A 226 -25.11 -13.20 -16.01
CA ARG A 226 -25.90 -14.02 -16.95
C ARG A 226 -26.18 -13.35 -18.28
N LYS A 227 -26.17 -12.01 -18.33
CA LYS A 227 -26.47 -11.22 -19.53
C LYS A 227 -25.20 -10.59 -20.06
N GLU A 228 -25.15 -10.35 -21.36
CA GLU A 228 -24.14 -9.48 -21.95
C GLU A 228 -24.21 -8.06 -21.38
N PHE A 229 -23.10 -7.36 -21.35
CA PHE A 229 -23.06 -5.99 -20.86
C PHE A 229 -23.81 -5.06 -21.81
N GLY A 230 -24.90 -4.48 -21.35
CA GLY A 230 -25.61 -3.43 -22.08
C GLY A 230 -24.88 -2.08 -22.02
N SER A 231 -25.32 -1.13 -22.84
CA SER A 231 -24.77 0.25 -22.85
C SER A 231 -24.75 0.89 -21.45
N ASP A 232 -25.77 0.61 -20.66
CA ASP A 232 -25.90 1.12 -19.28
C ASP A 232 -24.72 0.68 -18.40
N CYS A 233 -24.20 -0.55 -18.60
CA CYS A 233 -23.06 -1.06 -17.83
C CYS A 233 -21.78 -0.26 -18.11
N TYR A 234 -21.54 0.09 -19.39
CA TYR A 234 -20.38 0.90 -19.79
C TYR A 234 -20.45 2.31 -19.22
N GLU A 235 -21.61 2.95 -19.30
CA GLU A 235 -21.82 4.30 -18.75
C GLU A 235 -21.67 4.31 -17.25
N MET A 236 -22.26 3.35 -16.55
CA MET A 236 -22.17 3.23 -15.08
C MET A 236 -20.73 2.98 -14.63
N LEU A 237 -20.01 2.09 -15.30
CA LEU A 237 -18.64 1.78 -14.91
C LEU A 237 -17.70 2.96 -15.16
N SER A 238 -17.88 3.69 -16.28
CA SER A 238 -17.15 4.93 -16.57
C SER A 238 -17.40 5.98 -15.48
N LEU A 239 -18.65 6.13 -15.05
CA LEU A 239 -19.03 7.09 -14.01
C LEU A 239 -18.43 6.70 -12.64
N VAL A 240 -18.44 5.42 -12.27
CA VAL A 240 -17.80 4.90 -11.07
C VAL A 240 -16.30 5.20 -11.10
N SER A 241 -15.63 4.88 -12.19
CA SER A 241 -14.19 5.13 -12.35
C SER A 241 -13.85 6.62 -12.17
N LYS A 242 -14.63 7.51 -12.82
CA LYS A 242 -14.47 8.97 -12.68
C LYS A 242 -14.69 9.43 -11.23
N THR A 243 -15.75 8.97 -10.58
CA THR A 243 -16.06 9.34 -9.19
C THR A 243 -14.93 8.93 -8.25
N LEU A 244 -14.38 7.72 -8.45
CA LEU A 244 -13.26 7.20 -7.66
C LEU A 244 -11.99 8.02 -7.88
N THR A 245 -11.67 8.34 -9.12
CA THR A 245 -10.53 9.21 -9.44
C THR A 245 -10.61 10.54 -8.70
N GLU A 246 -11.78 11.16 -8.69
CA GLU A 246 -11.96 12.46 -8.04
C GLU A 246 -12.02 12.39 -6.50
N THR A 247 -12.52 11.30 -5.93
CA THR A 247 -12.71 11.18 -4.47
C THR A 247 -11.54 10.54 -3.75
N MET A 248 -10.94 9.49 -4.31
CA MET A 248 -9.85 8.76 -3.67
C MET A 248 -8.48 9.42 -3.87
N LEU A 249 -8.29 10.14 -4.98
CA LEU A 249 -6.97 10.57 -5.41
C LEU A 249 -6.73 12.07 -5.25
N LYS A 250 -7.52 12.77 -4.45
CA LYS A 250 -7.42 14.23 -4.28
C LYS A 250 -6.03 14.74 -3.86
N ASN A 251 -5.16 13.90 -3.28
CA ASN A 251 -3.90 14.30 -2.66
C ASN A 251 -2.67 13.46 -3.05
N GLN A 252 -2.68 12.72 -4.18
CA GLN A 252 -1.57 11.81 -4.50
C GLN A 252 -0.98 12.08 -5.89
N ASP A 253 0.32 12.40 -5.95
CA ASP A 253 1.13 12.53 -7.17
C ASP A 253 1.66 11.16 -7.66
N LYS A 254 2.21 11.08 -8.91
CA LYS A 254 2.76 9.82 -9.48
C LYS A 254 3.83 9.16 -8.60
N ILE A 255 4.68 9.96 -7.96
CA ILE A 255 5.70 9.49 -7.01
C ILE A 255 5.01 8.87 -5.78
N ALA A 256 3.89 9.47 -5.35
CA ALA A 256 3.11 8.98 -4.24
C ALA A 256 2.44 7.62 -4.48
N LEU A 257 2.18 7.21 -5.74
CA LEU A 257 1.58 5.91 -6.02
C LEU A 257 2.54 4.74 -5.75
N HIS A 258 3.77 4.82 -6.26
CA HIS A 258 4.78 3.78 -6.03
C HIS A 258 5.07 3.66 -4.53
N SER A 259 5.21 4.81 -3.88
CA SER A 259 5.38 4.93 -2.44
C SER A 259 4.18 4.36 -1.66
N TYR A 260 2.96 4.65 -2.11
CA TYR A 260 1.75 4.12 -1.51
C TYR A 260 1.68 2.58 -1.60
N LEU A 261 1.91 2.01 -2.79
CA LEU A 261 1.90 0.55 -2.99
C LEU A 261 2.98 -0.16 -2.16
N TYR A 262 4.18 0.42 -2.09
CA TYR A 262 5.26 -0.09 -1.26
C TYR A 262 4.84 -0.15 0.22
N SER A 263 4.34 0.96 0.78
CA SER A 263 3.86 1.02 2.16
C SER A 263 2.71 0.06 2.42
N GLU A 264 1.72 -0.01 1.52
CA GLU A 264 0.56 -0.87 1.65
C GLU A 264 0.96 -2.35 1.66
N ILE A 265 1.82 -2.79 0.71
CA ILE A 265 2.25 -4.18 0.63
C ILE A 265 3.04 -4.58 1.88
N LEU A 266 3.99 -3.76 2.31
CA LEU A 266 4.77 -4.05 3.52
C LEU A 266 3.90 -4.06 4.79
N THR A 267 2.95 -3.14 4.89
CA THR A 267 2.02 -3.10 6.03
C THR A 267 1.12 -4.33 6.06
N ASP A 268 0.58 -4.74 4.91
CA ASP A 268 -0.24 -5.94 4.81
C ASP A 268 0.56 -7.20 5.14
N MET A 269 1.84 -7.26 4.76
CA MET A 269 2.74 -8.36 5.14
C MET A 269 2.95 -8.41 6.66
N LEU A 270 3.13 -7.27 7.33
CA LEU A 270 3.22 -7.19 8.79
C LEU A 270 1.91 -7.57 9.48
N ASN A 271 0.78 -7.33 8.83
CA ASN A 271 -0.55 -7.74 9.30
C ASN A 271 -0.87 -9.22 9.04
N GLY A 272 0.07 -9.97 8.44
CA GLY A 272 0.01 -11.43 8.35
C GLY A 272 -0.61 -12.00 7.07
N ILE A 273 -0.53 -11.30 5.95
CA ILE A 273 -0.89 -11.94 4.67
C ILE A 273 0.05 -13.13 4.38
N PRO A 274 -0.46 -14.21 3.74
CA PRO A 274 0.37 -15.35 3.39
C PRO A 274 1.55 -14.98 2.49
N GLU A 275 2.72 -15.57 2.71
CA GLU A 275 3.97 -15.31 1.96
C GLU A 275 3.78 -15.42 0.44
N LYS A 276 3.08 -16.47 -0.02
CA LYS A 276 2.75 -16.65 -1.44
C LYS A 276 1.94 -15.48 -2.02
N GLN A 277 1.02 -14.94 -1.23
CA GLN A 277 0.21 -13.79 -1.63
C GLN A 277 1.03 -12.51 -1.68
N ALA A 278 1.91 -12.30 -0.69
CA ALA A 278 2.86 -11.19 -0.68
C ALA A 278 3.77 -11.22 -1.93
N ALA A 279 4.36 -12.37 -2.24
CA ALA A 279 5.20 -12.57 -3.42
C ALA A 279 4.45 -12.25 -4.73
N ASN A 280 3.21 -12.71 -4.87
CA ASN A 280 2.37 -12.40 -6.03
C ASN A 280 2.09 -10.90 -6.16
N ARG A 281 1.78 -10.22 -5.05
CA ARG A 281 1.51 -8.78 -5.06
C ARG A 281 2.75 -7.96 -5.45
N ILE A 282 3.90 -8.31 -4.91
CA ILE A 282 5.19 -7.70 -5.27
C ILE A 282 5.44 -7.86 -6.78
N HIS A 283 5.25 -9.08 -7.29
CA HIS A 283 5.46 -9.39 -8.71
C HIS A 283 4.54 -8.58 -9.64
N VAL A 284 3.25 -8.44 -9.28
CA VAL A 284 2.25 -7.72 -10.11
C VAL A 284 2.40 -6.21 -10.02
N SER A 285 2.86 -5.68 -8.88
CA SER A 285 3.04 -4.24 -8.67
C SER A 285 4.30 -3.67 -9.32
N ASP A 286 5.19 -4.51 -9.89
CA ASP A 286 6.52 -4.16 -10.40
C ASP A 286 7.40 -3.41 -9.38
N LEU A 287 7.13 -3.63 -8.09
CA LEU A 287 8.02 -3.12 -7.05
C LEU A 287 9.37 -3.82 -7.13
N THR A 288 10.42 -3.04 -7.16
CA THR A 288 11.79 -3.55 -7.16
C THR A 288 12.37 -3.48 -5.76
N PHE A 289 13.05 -4.55 -5.37
CA PHE A 289 13.75 -4.64 -4.09
C PHE A 289 15.24 -4.91 -4.36
N PRO A 290 16.14 -4.42 -3.49
CA PRO A 290 17.56 -4.75 -3.59
C PRO A 290 17.80 -6.26 -3.52
N PRO A 291 18.85 -6.78 -4.20
CA PRO A 291 19.12 -8.21 -4.23
C PRO A 291 19.53 -8.77 -2.86
N PHE A 292 20.08 -7.94 -1.98
CA PHE A 292 20.35 -8.28 -0.59
C PHE A 292 19.92 -7.13 0.31
N MET A 293 19.14 -7.45 1.32
CA MET A 293 18.46 -6.50 2.18
C MET A 293 18.70 -6.81 3.65
N ARG A 294 18.53 -5.80 4.49
CA ARG A 294 18.31 -5.93 5.94
C ARG A 294 17.15 -5.06 6.35
N VAL A 295 16.45 -5.45 7.37
CA VAL A 295 15.45 -4.58 8.01
C VAL A 295 16.13 -3.80 9.12
N LEU A 296 15.93 -2.48 9.09
CA LEU A 296 16.26 -1.57 10.17
C LEU A 296 14.95 -1.14 10.82
N THR A 297 14.82 -1.37 12.12
CA THR A 297 13.70 -0.88 12.94
C THR A 297 14.22 0.14 13.92
N VAL A 298 13.58 1.32 13.96
CA VAL A 298 13.95 2.41 14.89
C VAL A 298 12.77 2.77 15.77
N LYS A 299 12.97 2.74 17.09
CA LYS A 299 11.93 2.97 18.11
C LYS A 299 12.37 4.05 19.08
N SER A 300 11.46 4.91 19.51
CA SER A 300 11.72 5.88 20.57
C SER A 300 11.64 5.26 21.96
N LEU A 301 12.56 5.63 22.85
CA LEU A 301 12.57 5.21 24.24
C LEU A 301 11.50 5.90 25.09
N TYR A 302 11.19 7.18 24.79
CA TYR A 302 10.38 8.04 25.68
C TYR A 302 9.15 8.65 25.00
N TYR A 303 8.90 8.28 23.74
CA TYR A 303 7.96 9.05 22.93
C TYR A 303 6.52 8.53 23.01
N HIS A 304 5.62 9.39 23.41
CA HIS A 304 4.18 9.12 23.53
C HIS A 304 3.31 10.09 22.74
N GLY A 305 3.75 10.63 21.60
CA GLY A 305 2.69 11.24 20.84
C GLY A 305 2.86 12.49 20.01
N GLU A 306 3.91 12.76 19.23
CA GLU A 306 3.78 13.77 18.17
C GLU A 306 4.26 13.24 16.80
N ILE A 307 3.38 13.34 15.80
CA ILE A 307 3.60 12.89 14.41
C ILE A 307 4.75 13.67 13.75
N SER A 308 4.99 14.93 14.15
CA SER A 308 6.00 15.81 13.53
C SER A 308 7.44 15.37 13.75
N LEU A 309 7.78 14.82 14.93
CA LEU A 309 9.12 14.32 15.23
C LEU A 309 9.40 13.02 14.47
N ALA A 310 8.41 12.16 14.34
CA ALA A 310 8.52 10.93 13.57
C ALA A 310 8.87 11.23 12.11
N THR A 311 8.24 12.20 11.49
CA THR A 311 8.48 12.60 10.08
C THR A 311 9.90 13.13 9.86
N SER A 312 10.43 13.98 10.79
CA SER A 312 11.78 14.52 10.67
C SER A 312 12.85 13.43 10.83
N ILE A 313 12.64 12.44 11.72
CA ILE A 313 13.57 11.32 11.90
C ILE A 313 13.48 10.37 10.70
N GLN A 314 12.27 10.12 10.21
CA GLN A 314 12.00 9.31 9.04
C GLN A 314 12.80 9.79 7.83
N SER A 315 12.66 11.06 7.44
CA SER A 315 13.39 11.64 6.31
C SER A 315 14.92 11.54 6.48
N ARG A 316 15.43 11.76 7.69
CA ARG A 316 16.88 11.62 7.96
C ARG A 316 17.39 10.19 7.84
N LEU A 317 16.56 9.20 8.21
CA LEU A 317 16.91 7.79 8.04
C LEU A 317 16.86 7.39 6.56
N GLU A 318 15.87 7.86 5.82
CA GLU A 318 15.74 7.67 4.38
C GLU A 318 16.95 8.25 3.64
N ASP A 319 17.34 9.47 3.96
CA ASP A 319 18.54 10.12 3.41
C ASP A 319 19.83 9.36 3.76
N LEU A 320 19.97 8.93 5.02
CA LEU A 320 21.18 8.22 5.51
C LEU A 320 21.41 6.89 4.78
N PHE A 321 20.33 6.16 4.51
CA PHE A 321 20.41 4.85 3.88
C PHE A 321 20.07 4.87 2.38
N HIS A 322 19.80 6.05 1.81
CA HIS A 322 19.40 6.24 0.42
C HIS A 322 18.20 5.38 0.03
N VAL A 323 17.21 5.31 0.92
CA VAL A 323 15.97 4.55 0.74
C VAL A 323 14.89 5.54 0.31
N GLU A 324 14.15 5.21 -0.75
CA GLU A 324 13.08 6.08 -1.26
C GLU A 324 11.93 6.23 -0.25
N GLN A 325 11.72 5.21 0.59
CA GLN A 325 10.62 5.22 1.54
C GLN A 325 10.83 4.27 2.73
N SER A 326 10.37 4.72 3.89
CA SER A 326 10.20 3.93 5.10
C SER A 326 8.70 3.78 5.44
N ILE A 327 8.38 2.84 6.34
CA ILE A 327 7.02 2.67 6.85
C ILE A 327 7.00 2.88 8.37
N ILE A 328 5.84 3.29 8.89
CA ILE A 328 5.60 3.37 10.32
C ILE A 328 4.64 2.24 10.71
N HIS A 329 5.08 1.37 11.59
CA HIS A 329 4.28 0.29 12.14
C HIS A 329 4.51 0.16 13.63
N GLN A 330 3.43 0.04 14.45
CA GLN A 330 3.49 -0.08 15.91
C GLN A 330 4.43 0.93 16.58
N LYS A 331 4.39 2.20 16.14
CA LYS A 331 5.25 3.30 16.65
C LYS A 331 6.75 3.15 16.36
N SER A 332 7.13 2.26 15.46
CA SER A 332 8.49 2.08 14.96
C SER A 332 8.60 2.57 13.52
N ILE A 333 9.71 3.19 13.17
CA ILE A 333 10.09 3.49 11.78
C ILE A 333 10.84 2.29 11.25
N ILE A 334 10.43 1.76 10.10
CA ILE A 334 10.98 0.55 9.51
C ILE A 334 11.48 0.85 8.11
N LEU A 335 12.72 0.47 7.83
CA LEU A 335 13.36 0.60 6.53
C LEU A 335 13.85 -0.77 6.03
N ILE A 336 13.74 -0.99 4.73
CA ILE A 336 14.46 -2.06 4.03
C ILE A 336 15.70 -1.41 3.44
N ILE A 337 16.88 -1.73 3.97
CA ILE A 337 18.15 -1.15 3.54
C ILE A 337 18.91 -2.13 2.66
N GLU A 338 19.51 -1.62 1.58
CA GLU A 338 20.36 -2.38 0.70
C GLU A 338 21.70 -2.70 1.37
N VAL A 339 22.15 -3.94 1.17
CA VAL A 339 23.49 -4.38 1.58
C VAL A 339 24.15 -5.17 0.46
N GLN A 340 25.48 -5.14 0.38
CA GLN A 340 26.22 -5.99 -0.56
C GLN A 340 26.25 -7.43 -0.03
N LYS A 341 26.26 -8.40 -0.95
CA LYS A 341 26.34 -9.84 -0.61
C LYS A 341 27.50 -10.12 0.36
N GLY A 342 27.17 -10.71 1.51
CA GLY A 342 28.15 -11.07 2.54
C GLY A 342 28.81 -9.86 3.24
N ARG A 343 28.30 -8.64 3.03
CA ARG A 343 28.81 -7.44 3.69
C ARG A 343 27.84 -6.93 4.75
N THR A 344 28.40 -6.28 5.73
CA THR A 344 27.67 -5.52 6.75
C THR A 344 27.35 -4.12 6.22
N ILE A 345 26.50 -3.40 6.94
CA ILE A 345 26.25 -1.97 6.72
C ILE A 345 27.60 -1.22 6.82
N PRO A 346 27.87 -0.24 5.95
CA PRO A 346 29.09 0.56 6.01
C PRO A 346 29.28 1.19 7.40
N GLN A 347 30.51 1.15 7.91
CA GLN A 347 30.82 1.67 9.25
C GLN A 347 30.43 3.15 9.41
N SER A 348 30.62 3.95 8.36
CA SER A 348 30.23 5.37 8.36
C SER A 348 28.72 5.56 8.56
N GLN A 349 27.87 4.73 7.94
CA GLN A 349 26.43 4.79 8.12
C GLN A 349 26.03 4.31 9.52
N LEU A 350 26.68 3.27 10.06
CA LEU A 350 26.44 2.80 11.42
C LEU A 350 26.79 3.85 12.47
N GLU A 351 27.90 4.58 12.28
CA GLU A 351 28.29 5.67 13.18
C GLU A 351 27.29 6.84 13.14
N GLN A 352 26.85 7.24 11.96
CA GLN A 352 25.83 8.29 11.81
C GLN A 352 24.49 7.84 12.41
N LEU A 353 24.09 6.58 12.23
CA LEU A 353 22.90 6.02 12.87
C LEU A 353 23.03 6.06 14.41
N LYS A 354 24.16 5.67 14.98
CA LYS A 354 24.41 5.75 16.42
C LYS A 354 24.27 7.18 16.94
N ILE A 355 24.90 8.15 16.24
CA ILE A 355 24.79 9.56 16.61
C ILE A 355 23.33 10.03 16.55
N LEU A 356 22.59 9.68 15.50
CA LEU A 356 21.17 10.02 15.35
C LEU A 356 20.34 9.42 16.48
N CYS A 357 20.56 8.16 16.82
CA CYS A 357 19.84 7.44 17.88
C CYS A 357 20.12 8.06 19.25
N VAL A 358 21.38 8.27 19.60
CA VAL A 358 21.75 8.89 20.89
C VAL A 358 21.16 10.28 21.05
N LYS A 359 21.27 11.12 20.01
CA LYS A 359 20.77 12.51 20.05
C LYS A 359 19.25 12.59 20.24
N ASN A 360 18.49 11.62 19.74
CA ASN A 360 17.02 11.64 19.74
C ASN A 360 16.41 10.58 20.68
N TYR A 361 17.20 9.95 21.55
CA TYR A 361 16.74 8.90 22.48
C TYR A 361 16.02 7.75 21.74
N LEU A 362 16.66 7.24 20.69
CA LEU A 362 16.15 6.14 19.87
C LEU A 362 16.96 4.87 20.10
N LEU A 363 16.31 3.73 19.88
CA LEU A 363 16.96 2.43 19.74
C LEU A 363 16.72 1.90 18.32
N ALA A 364 17.76 1.34 17.77
CA ALA A 364 17.72 0.73 16.44
C ALA A 364 18.07 -0.75 16.49
N GLY A 365 17.26 -1.58 15.84
CA GLY A 365 17.50 -2.99 15.64
C GLY A 365 17.73 -3.30 14.18
N ILE A 366 18.69 -4.17 13.88
CA ILE A 366 19.09 -4.55 12.52
C ILE A 366 18.96 -6.07 12.37
N SER A 367 18.20 -6.52 11.37
CA SER A 367 18.03 -7.95 11.07
C SER A 367 19.27 -8.60 10.45
N ASN A 368 19.28 -9.90 10.29
CA ASN A 368 20.16 -10.59 9.36
C ASN A 368 19.84 -10.20 7.90
N SER A 369 20.76 -10.46 6.97
CA SER A 369 20.56 -10.18 5.55
C SER A 369 19.67 -11.24 4.89
N PHE A 370 18.85 -10.81 3.93
CA PHE A 370 17.95 -11.66 3.15
C PHE A 370 17.84 -11.16 1.71
N SER A 371 17.30 -11.99 0.82
CA SER A 371 17.16 -11.69 -0.61
C SER A 371 15.73 -11.84 -1.14
N ASP A 372 14.85 -12.50 -0.40
CA ASP A 372 13.45 -12.67 -0.79
C ASP A 372 12.57 -11.65 -0.07
N PRO A 373 12.06 -10.62 -0.75
CA PRO A 373 11.25 -9.58 -0.11
C PRO A 373 9.95 -10.14 0.53
N ALA A 374 9.43 -11.29 0.08
CA ALA A 374 8.26 -11.91 0.68
C ALA A 374 8.50 -12.35 2.13
N LYS A 375 9.77 -12.55 2.53
CA LYS A 375 10.18 -12.88 3.90
C LYS A 375 10.39 -11.68 4.80
N PHE A 376 10.11 -10.47 4.34
CA PHE A 376 10.25 -9.25 5.12
C PHE A 376 9.70 -9.33 6.57
N PRO A 377 8.51 -9.94 6.85
CA PRO A 377 7.98 -10.02 8.21
C PRO A 377 8.87 -10.83 9.17
N GLU A 378 9.54 -11.87 8.68
CA GLU A 378 10.48 -12.66 9.49
C GLU A 378 11.66 -11.79 9.93
N TYR A 379 12.25 -11.04 8.99
CA TYR A 379 13.41 -10.18 9.26
C TYR A 379 13.03 -8.91 10.03
N TYR A 380 11.80 -8.42 9.88
CA TYR A 380 11.27 -7.38 10.76
C TYR A 380 11.22 -7.87 12.22
N LYS A 381 10.71 -9.08 12.47
CA LYS A 381 10.70 -9.68 13.82
C LYS A 381 12.10 -9.81 14.40
N GLN A 382 13.11 -10.17 13.59
CA GLN A 382 14.49 -10.20 14.03
C GLN A 382 14.98 -8.82 14.48
N ALA A 383 14.76 -7.77 13.68
CA ALA A 383 15.14 -6.41 14.02
C ALA A 383 14.42 -5.90 15.27
N GLU A 384 13.14 -6.20 15.43
CA GLU A 384 12.36 -5.88 16.62
C GLU A 384 12.87 -6.60 17.86
N LYS A 385 13.16 -7.89 17.74
CA LYS A 385 13.74 -8.70 18.83
C LYS A 385 15.11 -8.18 19.26
N ALA A 386 15.94 -7.69 18.35
CA ALA A 386 17.22 -7.07 18.70
C ALA A 386 17.01 -5.87 19.64
N VAL A 387 15.99 -5.02 19.38
CA VAL A 387 15.65 -3.89 20.26
C VAL A 387 15.11 -4.37 21.61
N VAL A 388 14.16 -5.29 21.61
CA VAL A 388 13.52 -5.78 22.85
C VAL A 388 14.53 -6.48 23.74
N LEU A 389 15.35 -7.37 23.18
CA LEU A 389 16.34 -8.12 23.95
C LEU A 389 17.50 -7.24 24.42
N SER A 390 17.92 -6.24 23.65
CA SER A 390 18.94 -5.29 24.10
C SER A 390 18.50 -4.52 25.34
N GLN A 391 17.24 -4.08 25.41
CA GLN A 391 16.69 -3.43 26.59
C GLN A 391 16.60 -4.39 27.77
N ARG A 392 16.12 -5.62 27.58
CA ARG A 392 15.99 -6.65 28.62
C ARG A 392 17.36 -7.05 29.18
N MET A 393 18.37 -7.11 28.33
CA MET A 393 19.73 -7.50 28.72
C MET A 393 20.57 -6.32 29.24
N ASP A 394 20.00 -5.12 29.35
CA ASP A 394 20.71 -3.86 29.72
C ASP A 394 21.97 -3.66 28.88
N ALA A 395 21.86 -3.92 27.57
CA ALA A 395 22.98 -3.83 26.66
C ALA A 395 23.37 -2.37 26.38
N ASP A 396 24.66 -2.11 26.37
CA ASP A 396 25.17 -0.79 26.03
C ASP A 396 24.94 -0.42 24.56
N GLY A 397 24.71 0.88 24.31
CA GLY A 397 24.58 1.42 22.97
C GLY A 397 23.13 1.61 22.53
N SER A 398 22.97 2.12 21.30
CA SER A 398 21.69 2.48 20.73
C SER A 398 21.36 1.76 19.41
N VAL A 399 22.31 0.97 18.90
CA VAL A 399 22.16 0.21 17.65
C VAL A 399 22.57 -1.24 17.88
N HIS A 400 21.65 -2.16 17.64
CA HIS A 400 21.76 -3.57 18.01
C HIS A 400 21.54 -4.46 16.81
N ASN A 401 22.47 -5.38 16.52
CA ASN A 401 22.31 -6.38 15.46
C ASN A 401 21.62 -7.63 16.05
N TYR A 402 20.67 -8.20 15.33
CA TYR A 402 19.97 -9.40 15.75
C TYR A 402 20.90 -10.58 16.04
N MET A 403 22.00 -10.71 15.28
CA MET A 403 22.94 -11.82 15.48
C MET A 403 23.55 -11.86 16.89
N ASP A 404 23.69 -10.69 17.53
CA ASP A 404 24.21 -10.58 18.90
C ASP A 404 23.20 -11.10 19.93
N TYR A 405 21.93 -11.20 19.56
CA TYR A 405 20.79 -11.61 20.40
C TYR A 405 20.13 -12.91 19.95
N ALA A 406 20.54 -13.51 18.85
CA ALA A 406 19.87 -14.68 18.26
C ALA A 406 19.79 -15.87 19.22
N PHE A 407 20.81 -16.06 20.06
CA PHE A 407 20.79 -17.10 21.08
C PHE A 407 19.76 -16.80 22.19
N TYR A 408 19.66 -15.56 22.60
CA TYR A 408 18.64 -15.14 23.60
C TYR A 408 17.22 -15.20 23.04
N ASP A 409 17.04 -14.91 21.76
CA ASP A 409 15.75 -15.09 21.09
C ASP A 409 15.35 -16.58 21.05
N LEU A 410 16.29 -17.48 20.78
CA LEU A 410 16.05 -18.92 20.89
C LEU A 410 15.59 -19.30 22.31
N LEU A 411 16.26 -18.80 23.36
CA LEU A 411 15.89 -19.07 24.74
C LEU A 411 14.49 -18.50 25.07
N ASP A 412 14.15 -17.33 24.54
CA ASP A 412 12.87 -16.66 24.75
C ASP A 412 11.68 -17.41 24.09
N THR A 413 11.95 -18.26 23.11
CA THR A 413 10.91 -19.11 22.47
C THR A 413 10.63 -20.41 23.22
N LEU A 414 11.48 -20.77 24.19
CA LEU A 414 11.32 -22.01 24.95
C LEU A 414 10.23 -21.87 26.02
N PRO A 415 9.51 -22.96 26.32
CA PRO A 415 8.51 -22.95 27.40
C PRO A 415 9.12 -22.59 28.75
N GLU A 416 8.41 -21.78 29.55
CA GLU A 416 8.86 -21.35 30.90
C GLU A 416 9.09 -22.54 31.86
N GLU A 417 8.36 -23.64 31.70
CA GLU A 417 8.51 -24.87 32.47
C GLU A 417 9.83 -25.57 32.19
N LEU A 418 10.53 -25.21 31.14
CA LEU A 418 11.82 -25.77 30.79
C LEU A 418 12.86 -25.21 31.78
N ARG A 419 13.29 -26.02 32.73
CA ARG A 419 14.31 -25.63 33.70
C ARG A 419 15.69 -25.48 33.05
N LEU A 420 15.94 -24.31 32.46
CA LEU A 420 17.13 -24.00 31.63
C LEU A 420 18.44 -24.25 32.39
N MET A 421 18.47 -24.05 33.74
CA MET A 421 19.64 -24.30 34.55
C MET A 421 20.17 -25.75 34.49
N ARG A 422 19.34 -26.73 34.18
CA ARG A 422 19.79 -28.12 34.02
C ARG A 422 20.67 -28.35 32.80
N TYR A 423 20.66 -27.42 31.87
CA TYR A 423 21.52 -27.45 30.69
C TYR A 423 22.85 -26.71 30.90
N CYS A 424 23.00 -25.99 32.02
CA CYS A 424 24.23 -25.31 32.37
C CYS A 424 25.26 -26.30 32.96
N HIS A 425 26.53 -25.94 32.77
CA HIS A 425 27.63 -26.73 33.33
C HIS A 425 27.54 -26.78 34.87
N PRO A 426 27.72 -27.94 35.52
CA PRO A 426 27.60 -28.10 37.00
C PRO A 426 28.55 -27.23 37.81
N ALA A 427 29.63 -26.73 37.21
CA ALA A 427 30.56 -25.79 37.85
C ALA A 427 29.87 -24.49 38.31
N LEU A 428 28.81 -24.00 37.59
CA LEU A 428 28.16 -22.74 37.94
C LEU A 428 27.51 -22.78 39.31
N PRO A 429 26.56 -23.67 39.61
CA PRO A 429 25.95 -23.74 40.93
C PRO A 429 26.98 -24.13 42.03
N LEU A 430 27.93 -24.99 41.70
CA LEU A 430 28.98 -25.41 42.65
C LEU A 430 29.84 -24.21 43.10
N LEU A 431 30.27 -23.37 42.17
CA LEU A 431 31.09 -22.19 42.50
C LEU A 431 30.27 -21.10 43.21
N ARG A 432 28.99 -20.90 42.88
CA ARG A 432 28.09 -19.99 43.61
C ARG A 432 27.96 -20.45 45.10
N ASP A 433 27.71 -21.73 45.31
CA ASP A 433 27.61 -22.33 46.66
C ASP A 433 28.92 -22.19 47.44
N TYR A 434 30.06 -22.42 46.78
CA TYR A 434 31.37 -22.28 47.43
C TYR A 434 31.65 -20.82 47.77
N ASP A 435 31.42 -19.88 46.87
CA ASP A 435 31.61 -18.44 47.10
C ASP A 435 30.73 -17.94 48.24
N GLN A 436 29.47 -18.38 48.34
CA GLN A 436 28.57 -18.03 49.42
C GLN A 436 29.06 -18.53 50.78
N ARG A 437 29.61 -19.74 50.83
CA ARG A 437 30.12 -20.33 52.10
C ARG A 437 31.49 -19.78 52.51
N LYS A 438 32.35 -19.41 51.57
CA LYS A 438 33.74 -19.05 51.85
C LYS A 438 34.06 -17.57 51.67
N GLY A 439 33.09 -16.76 51.18
CA GLY A 439 33.32 -15.35 50.92
C GLY A 439 34.30 -15.11 49.76
N THR A 440 34.40 -16.06 48.82
CA THR A 440 35.26 -15.97 47.64
C THR A 440 34.53 -15.41 46.43
N LYS A 441 35.22 -15.16 45.32
CA LYS A 441 34.66 -14.63 44.08
C LYS A 441 35.09 -15.49 42.89
N LEU A 442 35.00 -16.81 43.01
CA LEU A 442 35.40 -17.74 41.97
C LEU A 442 34.40 -17.79 40.84
N TYR A 443 33.11 -17.72 41.12
CA TYR A 443 32.06 -17.65 40.12
C TYR A 443 32.22 -16.39 39.24
N GLU A 444 32.35 -15.21 39.83
CA GLU A 444 32.59 -13.95 39.13
C GLU A 444 33.87 -14.02 38.30
N THR A 445 34.92 -14.65 38.83
CA THR A 445 36.20 -14.84 38.11
C THR A 445 36.03 -15.72 36.89
N LEU A 446 35.33 -16.86 36.98
CA LEU A 446 35.07 -17.75 35.86
C LEU A 446 34.18 -17.08 34.84
N ARG A 447 33.14 -16.36 35.24
CA ARG A 447 32.26 -15.58 34.34
C ARG A 447 33.05 -14.58 33.55
N THR A 448 33.85 -13.73 34.19
CA THR A 448 34.66 -12.70 33.51
C THR A 448 35.70 -13.34 32.59
N TYR A 449 36.31 -14.46 33.01
CA TYR A 449 37.28 -15.21 32.21
C TYR A 449 36.65 -15.76 30.92
N THR A 450 35.44 -16.27 31.03
CA THR A 450 34.66 -16.74 29.89
C THR A 450 34.28 -15.59 28.96
N LEU A 451 33.75 -14.49 29.48
CA LEU A 451 33.33 -13.31 28.70
C LEU A 451 34.48 -12.61 27.98
N THR A 452 35.72 -12.72 28.54
CA THR A 452 36.93 -12.19 27.87
C THR A 452 37.53 -13.13 26.84
N GLY A 453 36.85 -14.20 26.48
CA GLY A 453 37.35 -15.23 25.57
C GLY A 453 38.52 -16.01 26.17
N PHE A 454 38.50 -16.24 27.47
CA PHE A 454 39.52 -16.94 28.22
C PHE A 454 40.90 -16.24 28.17
N ASN A 455 40.89 -14.91 28.08
CA ASN A 455 42.11 -14.10 28.06
C ASN A 455 42.49 -13.67 29.49
N GLN A 456 43.60 -14.19 29.96
CA GLN A 456 44.07 -13.95 31.33
C GLN A 456 44.38 -12.47 31.61
N ASN A 457 45.06 -11.79 30.68
CA ASN A 457 45.46 -10.39 30.91
C ASN A 457 44.24 -9.48 31.01
N ARG A 458 43.30 -9.61 30.04
CA ARG A 458 42.06 -8.85 30.02
C ARG A 458 41.14 -9.14 31.21
N THR A 459 41.13 -10.39 31.66
CA THR A 459 40.37 -10.78 32.86
C THR A 459 40.95 -10.15 34.11
N ALA A 460 42.30 -10.18 34.26
CA ALA A 460 42.97 -9.57 35.43
C ALA A 460 42.72 -8.06 35.49
N GLU A 461 42.75 -7.39 34.33
CA GLU A 461 42.43 -5.96 34.17
C GLU A 461 40.99 -5.65 34.63
N LEU A 462 40.01 -6.36 34.08
CA LEU A 462 38.59 -6.12 34.39
C LEU A 462 38.22 -6.41 35.83
N LEU A 463 38.89 -7.38 36.46
CA LEU A 463 38.68 -7.73 37.88
C LEU A 463 39.55 -6.95 38.83
N PHE A 464 40.42 -6.07 38.33
CA PHE A 464 41.42 -5.34 39.14
C PHE A 464 42.29 -6.29 39.98
N LEU A 465 42.74 -7.42 39.38
CA LEU A 465 43.53 -8.44 40.06
C LEU A 465 44.96 -8.49 39.52
N HIS A 466 45.93 -8.78 40.44
CA HIS A 466 47.25 -9.17 39.99
C HIS A 466 47.20 -10.55 39.28
N ARG A 467 48.04 -10.75 38.27
CA ARG A 467 48.09 -12.00 37.48
C ARG A 467 48.22 -13.25 38.36
N ASN A 468 49.03 -13.20 39.40
CA ASN A 468 49.23 -14.34 40.32
C ASN A 468 47.92 -14.69 41.08
N THR A 469 47.16 -13.70 41.49
CA THR A 469 45.87 -13.90 42.14
C THR A 469 44.84 -14.52 41.16
N LEU A 470 44.82 -14.06 39.92
CA LEU A 470 43.97 -14.67 38.90
C LEU A 470 44.37 -16.13 38.63
N ASN A 471 45.68 -16.43 38.51
CA ASN A 471 46.17 -17.80 38.35
C ASN A 471 45.77 -18.71 39.52
N TYR A 472 45.91 -18.23 40.75
CA TYR A 472 45.46 -18.97 41.91
C TYR A 472 43.94 -19.25 41.87
N ARG A 473 43.13 -18.23 41.52
CA ARG A 473 41.68 -18.46 41.42
C ARG A 473 41.33 -19.44 40.30
N ARG A 474 41.98 -19.35 39.14
CA ARG A 474 41.77 -20.30 38.02
C ARG A 474 42.13 -21.73 38.46
N GLN A 475 43.25 -21.94 39.09
CA GLN A 475 43.65 -23.25 39.59
C GLN A 475 42.65 -23.79 40.63
N LYS A 476 42.16 -22.92 41.51
CA LYS A 476 41.12 -23.29 42.49
C LYS A 476 39.80 -23.66 41.87
N ILE A 477 39.40 -22.97 40.79
CA ILE A 477 38.21 -23.30 39.98
C ILE A 477 38.36 -24.68 39.37
N MET A 478 39.49 -24.97 38.70
CA MET A 478 39.76 -26.27 38.08
C MET A 478 39.74 -27.41 39.11
N GLU A 479 40.36 -27.20 40.27
CA GLU A 479 40.34 -28.19 41.37
C GLU A 479 38.95 -28.50 41.89
N LEU A 480 38.16 -27.44 42.16
CA LEU A 480 36.80 -27.59 42.74
C LEU A 480 35.81 -28.19 41.76
N SER A 481 35.88 -27.83 40.50
CA SER A 481 34.90 -28.21 39.49
C SER A 481 35.35 -29.42 38.64
N ALA A 482 36.58 -29.88 38.80
CA ALA A 482 37.20 -30.95 38.01
C ALA A 482 37.13 -30.67 36.51
N ILE A 483 37.33 -29.42 36.07
CA ILE A 483 37.28 -28.98 34.70
C ILE A 483 38.64 -28.61 34.16
N ASP A 484 38.85 -28.83 32.85
CA ASP A 484 39.99 -28.28 32.11
C ASP A 484 39.57 -27.02 31.36
N LEU A 485 40.10 -25.87 31.77
CA LEU A 485 39.80 -24.58 31.11
C LEU A 485 40.54 -24.40 29.79
N GLU A 486 41.41 -25.31 29.42
CA GLU A 486 42.08 -25.31 28.10
C GLU A 486 41.33 -26.19 27.07
N ASP A 487 40.46 -27.08 27.54
CA ASP A 487 39.63 -27.90 26.64
C ASP A 487 38.57 -27.08 25.88
N PRO A 488 38.55 -27.14 24.53
CA PRO A 488 37.61 -26.38 23.70
C PRO A 488 36.13 -26.69 24.02
N GLN A 489 35.80 -27.94 24.32
CA GLN A 489 34.42 -28.33 24.62
C GLN A 489 33.96 -27.76 25.97
N THR A 490 34.82 -27.80 26.99
CA THR A 490 34.57 -27.16 28.26
C THR A 490 34.37 -25.66 28.11
N ARG A 491 35.22 -24.99 27.34
CA ARG A 491 35.07 -23.55 27.04
C ARG A 491 33.75 -23.25 26.35
N PHE A 492 33.34 -24.04 25.38
CA PHE A 492 32.04 -23.88 24.72
C PHE A 492 30.88 -24.05 25.74
N LEU A 493 30.90 -25.12 26.54
CA LEU A 493 29.87 -25.39 27.54
C LEU A 493 29.78 -24.28 28.60
N LEU A 494 30.89 -23.73 29.05
CA LEU A 494 30.89 -22.60 29.96
C LEU A 494 30.34 -21.33 29.33
N SER A 495 30.75 -21.01 28.11
CA SER A 495 30.25 -19.82 27.38
C SER A 495 28.75 -19.83 27.20
N TYR A 496 28.21 -20.92 26.77
CA TYR A 496 26.79 -21.14 26.59
C TYR A 496 26.05 -21.16 27.95
N SER A 497 26.64 -21.76 29.01
CA SER A 497 26.06 -21.80 30.35
C SER A 497 25.95 -20.39 30.95
N PHE A 498 26.98 -19.55 30.82
CA PHE A 498 26.92 -18.17 31.28
C PHE A 498 25.96 -17.31 30.47
N ALA A 499 25.76 -17.58 29.19
CA ALA A 499 24.73 -16.92 28.41
C ALA A 499 23.31 -17.27 28.89
N ILE A 500 23.03 -18.56 29.20
CA ILE A 500 21.75 -18.97 29.81
C ILE A 500 21.58 -18.31 31.19
N ASP A 501 22.61 -18.32 32.00
CA ASP A 501 22.58 -17.77 33.34
C ASP A 501 22.27 -16.26 33.36
N LEU A 502 22.92 -15.51 32.45
CA LEU A 502 22.64 -14.09 32.24
C LEU A 502 21.19 -13.85 31.80
N PHE A 503 20.68 -14.66 30.86
CA PHE A 503 19.29 -14.58 30.40
C PHE A 503 18.31 -14.79 31.56
N LEU A 504 18.55 -15.78 32.42
CA LEU A 504 17.69 -16.06 33.57
C LEU A 504 17.77 -14.95 34.62
N GLU A 505 18.96 -14.42 34.91
CA GLU A 505 19.15 -13.29 35.84
C GLU A 505 18.32 -12.07 35.37
N LYS A 506 18.37 -11.75 34.08
CA LYS A 506 17.64 -10.61 33.54
C LYS A 506 16.13 -10.83 33.45
N ASN A 507 15.66 -12.04 33.17
CA ASN A 507 14.23 -12.35 33.17
C ASN A 507 13.59 -12.29 34.56
N MET A 508 14.32 -12.65 35.62
CA MET A 508 13.83 -12.51 37.02
C MET A 508 13.64 -11.05 37.45
N LEU A 509 14.28 -10.09 36.78
CA LEU A 509 14.14 -8.66 37.10
C LEU A 509 12.95 -8.01 36.41
N TYR A 510 12.40 -8.66 35.38
CA TYR A 510 11.29 -8.15 34.55
C TYR A 510 9.99 -8.97 34.72
N SER A 511 9.99 -10.06 35.45
CA SER A 511 8.81 -10.82 35.90
C SER A 511 8.28 -10.30 37.25
#